data_1fb29ed4061468f16206de3c4244eada
#
_entry.id   1fb29ed4061468f16206de3c4244eada
#
_cell.length_a   1.000
_cell.length_b   1.000
_cell.length_c   1.000
_cell.angle_alpha   90.00
_cell.angle_beta   90.00
_cell.angle_gamma   90.00
#
_symmetry.space_group_name_H-M   'P 1'
#
loop_
_entity.id
_entity.type
_entity.pdbx_description
1 polymer ?
#
loop_
_entity_poly.entity_id
_entity_poly.type
_entity_poly.pdbx_seq_one_letter_code
_entity_poly.pdbx_strand_id
1 'polypeptide(L)'
;MSLAHSSNAFPLSAPDAACQASDACLDDALQAPLAVRGEISLELDLRHAGRRAVTLRYESVGAADLPAVFVCGGISADRHVAASAAHPEAGWWQVQGGEGQALDPLRHRIVSFDWLGADGALDVPLDPADQANAIAALLDRLDIARLEAFVGCSYGAMVGLQFAALHGGRLGRLVAISGFHRAHPYASAWRALQRRAVALGALQCDETHGLGLARQFAILSYRTPGEFDARFAPARVVDGRVRVGAEDYLDHCAARFVGRSSPTAYLRLSESIDLQAVDPADVRVPVTVVAVEEDRLVPLADAHALVDALPVPARLQVIRSPYGHDAFLKEVAEIDAILRNALQSPLHDACKETAA
;
A
#
# COMPACT_ATOMS: atom_id res chain seq x y z
N MET A 1 -29.39 9.48 -49.73
CA MET A 1 -30.27 8.91 -48.70
C MET A 1 -29.58 9.04 -47.35
N SER A 2 -30.07 9.99 -46.57
CA SER A 2 -29.53 10.39 -45.27
C SER A 2 -30.10 9.45 -44.20
N LEU A 3 -29.23 8.93 -43.32
CA LEU A 3 -29.69 8.26 -42.10
C LEU A 3 -29.19 9.07 -40.90
N ALA A 4 -30.19 9.56 -40.18
CA ALA A 4 -30.04 10.41 -39.02
C ALA A 4 -29.54 9.63 -37.80
N HIS A 5 -28.61 10.23 -37.06
CA HIS A 5 -28.23 9.82 -35.72
C HIS A 5 -29.25 10.36 -34.71
N SER A 6 -29.89 9.48 -33.98
CA SER A 6 -30.69 9.86 -32.79
C SER A 6 -29.85 9.76 -31.56
N SER A 7 -29.53 10.91 -30.97
CA SER A 7 -28.96 11.05 -29.63
C SER A 7 -30.08 11.01 -28.59
N ASN A 8 -30.10 10.01 -27.72
CA ASN A 8 -30.93 9.99 -26.52
C ASN A 8 -30.21 10.69 -25.37
N ALA A 9 -30.62 11.92 -25.09
CA ALA A 9 -30.28 12.64 -23.89
C ALA A 9 -31.37 12.38 -22.83
N PHE A 10 -30.98 11.94 -21.63
CA PHE A 10 -31.86 11.89 -20.47
C PHE A 10 -31.87 13.26 -19.77
N PRO A 11 -33.03 13.76 -19.35
CA PRO A 11 -33.11 15.03 -18.64
C PRO A 11 -32.82 14.86 -17.16
N LEU A 12 -31.93 15.71 -16.64
CA LEU A 12 -31.75 15.96 -15.22
C LEU A 12 -32.90 16.83 -14.72
N SER A 13 -33.71 16.32 -13.81
CA SER A 13 -34.66 17.12 -13.03
C SER A 13 -34.04 17.44 -11.67
N ALA A 14 -33.90 18.71 -11.39
CA ALA A 14 -33.63 19.23 -10.04
C ALA A 14 -34.92 19.27 -9.25
N PRO A 15 -34.91 19.11 -7.92
CA PRO A 15 -35.93 19.63 -7.05
C PRO A 15 -35.40 20.84 -6.27
N ASP A 16 -36.03 21.98 -6.51
CA ASP A 16 -36.08 23.08 -5.57
C ASP A 16 -36.90 22.65 -4.34
N ALA A 17 -36.31 22.79 -3.15
CA ALA A 17 -37.05 22.93 -1.91
C ALA A 17 -36.23 23.79 -0.96
N ALA A 18 -36.59 25.07 -0.92
CA ALA A 18 -36.24 25.96 0.16
C ALA A 18 -36.88 25.43 1.45
N CYS A 19 -36.07 25.11 2.45
CA CYS A 19 -36.51 24.94 3.84
C CYS A 19 -35.81 25.98 4.69
N GLN A 20 -36.62 26.77 5.34
CA GLN A 20 -36.24 27.90 6.20
C GLN A 20 -35.45 27.37 7.41
N ALA A 21 -34.37 28.03 7.72
CA ALA A 21 -33.57 27.84 8.91
C ALA A 21 -34.36 28.18 10.17
N SER A 22 -34.36 27.29 11.14
CA SER A 22 -34.62 27.60 12.55
C SER A 22 -33.27 27.67 13.27
N ASP A 23 -32.91 28.85 13.75
CA ASP A 23 -31.82 29.07 14.69
C ASP A 23 -32.07 28.37 16.00
N ALA A 24 -31.38 27.22 16.22
CA ALA A 24 -31.03 26.68 17.54
C ALA A 24 -30.19 25.43 17.33
N CYS A 25 -28.90 25.54 17.47
CA CYS A 25 -27.83 24.61 17.87
C CYS A 25 -26.53 24.91 17.10
N LEU A 26 -25.98 26.07 17.39
CA LEU A 26 -24.56 26.32 17.18
C LEU A 26 -23.86 25.88 18.47
N ASP A 27 -23.29 24.67 18.50
CA ASP A 27 -22.11 24.29 19.26
C ASP A 27 -21.93 22.75 19.20
N ASP A 28 -21.62 22.24 18.05
CA ASP A 28 -20.84 21.03 17.86
C ASP A 28 -20.37 21.01 16.37
N ALA A 29 -19.59 22.00 15.99
CA ALA A 29 -18.79 21.89 14.80
C ALA A 29 -17.70 20.86 15.14
N LEU A 30 -17.96 19.59 14.88
CA LEU A 30 -16.94 18.53 14.83
C LEU A 30 -15.80 19.08 13.98
N GLN A 31 -14.72 19.50 14.65
CA GLN A 31 -13.54 20.02 13.96
C GLN A 31 -13.08 18.89 13.03
N ALA A 32 -13.00 19.22 11.73
CA ALA A 32 -12.45 18.28 10.75
C ALA A 32 -11.10 17.75 11.25
N PRO A 33 -10.82 16.43 11.10
CA PRO A 33 -9.59 15.83 11.59
C PRO A 33 -8.37 16.62 11.12
N LEU A 34 -7.48 16.97 12.05
CA LEU A 34 -6.26 17.70 11.73
C LEU A 34 -5.40 16.87 10.77
N ALA A 35 -5.09 17.42 9.61
CA ALA A 35 -4.19 16.80 8.64
C ALA A 35 -2.94 17.66 8.47
N VAL A 36 -1.77 17.05 8.65
CA VAL A 36 -0.46 17.69 8.57
C VAL A 36 0.43 16.91 7.61
N ARG A 37 0.97 17.59 6.61
CA ARG A 37 2.11 17.12 5.80
C ARG A 37 3.38 17.80 6.26
N GLY A 38 4.46 17.05 6.33
CA GLY A 38 5.75 17.59 6.74
C GLY A 38 6.91 16.88 6.08
N GLU A 39 8.07 17.53 6.23
CA GLU A 39 9.37 17.01 5.79
C GLU A 39 10.37 17.09 6.94
N ILE A 40 11.16 16.04 7.11
CA ILE A 40 12.19 15.94 8.15
C ILE A 40 13.48 15.49 7.49
N SER A 41 14.49 16.34 7.54
CA SER A 41 15.85 15.98 7.10
C SER A 41 16.65 15.45 8.27
N LEU A 42 17.29 14.29 8.06
CA LEU A 42 18.14 13.64 9.07
C LEU A 42 19.20 12.77 8.40
N GLU A 43 20.13 12.25 9.18
CA GLU A 43 21.09 11.26 8.72
C GLU A 43 20.69 9.88 9.23
N LEU A 44 20.66 8.90 8.32
CA LEU A 44 20.45 7.49 8.63
C LEU A 44 21.69 6.68 8.22
N ASP A 45 21.98 5.66 9.00
CA ASP A 45 22.97 4.65 8.66
C ASP A 45 22.27 3.52 7.90
N LEU A 46 22.41 3.55 6.57
CA LEU A 46 21.77 2.58 5.68
C LEU A 46 22.62 1.31 5.62
N ARG A 47 21.99 0.16 5.73
CA ARG A 47 22.62 -1.15 5.86
C ARG A 47 23.66 -1.45 4.78
N HIS A 48 23.39 -1.05 3.55
CA HIS A 48 24.24 -1.34 2.39
C HIS A 48 24.98 -0.11 1.84
N ALA A 49 24.72 1.08 2.39
CA ALA A 49 25.28 2.32 1.86
C ALA A 49 25.95 3.21 2.92
N GLY A 50 25.93 2.79 4.20
CA GLY A 50 26.45 3.59 5.30
C GLY A 50 25.64 4.88 5.51
N ARG A 51 26.24 5.86 6.19
CA ARG A 51 25.55 7.08 6.59
C ARG A 51 25.17 7.95 5.40
N ARG A 52 23.89 8.34 5.32
CA ARG A 52 23.31 9.18 4.28
C ARG A 52 22.37 10.22 4.86
N ALA A 53 22.44 11.43 4.31
CA ALA A 53 21.40 12.44 4.52
C ALA A 53 20.15 12.03 3.75
N VAL A 54 19.01 12.02 4.42
CA VAL A 54 17.71 11.65 3.85
C VAL A 54 16.65 12.66 4.25
N THR A 55 15.62 12.79 3.43
CA THR A 55 14.42 13.59 3.75
C THR A 55 13.22 12.66 3.83
N LEU A 56 12.59 12.60 5.00
CA LEU A 56 11.36 11.86 5.23
C LEU A 56 10.18 12.79 5.00
N ARG A 57 9.33 12.46 4.04
CA ARG A 57 8.07 13.16 3.78
C ARG A 57 6.94 12.33 4.34
N TYR A 58 6.09 12.93 5.15
CA TYR A 58 5.01 12.24 5.84
C TYR A 58 3.68 12.98 5.77
N GLU A 59 2.61 12.26 6.05
CA GLU A 59 1.28 12.78 6.33
C GLU A 59 0.77 12.18 7.64
N SER A 60 0.18 13.02 8.50
CA SER A 60 -0.47 12.61 9.74
C SER A 60 -1.88 13.18 9.76
N VAL A 61 -2.90 12.32 9.91
CA VAL A 61 -4.32 12.70 9.95
C VAL A 61 -4.94 12.20 11.25
N GLY A 62 -5.67 13.07 11.94
CA GLY A 62 -6.25 12.81 13.26
C GLY A 62 -5.53 13.59 14.37
N ALA A 63 -6.16 13.70 15.54
CA ALA A 63 -5.61 14.43 16.68
C ALA A 63 -4.34 13.76 17.23
N ALA A 64 -3.44 14.55 17.77
CA ALA A 64 -2.11 14.08 18.20
C ALA A 64 -2.16 13.14 19.41
N ASP A 65 -3.19 13.24 20.24
CA ASP A 65 -3.43 12.44 21.44
C ASP A 65 -4.16 11.12 21.19
N LEU A 66 -4.66 10.90 19.96
CA LEU A 66 -5.27 9.64 19.57
C LEU A 66 -4.23 8.52 19.41
N PRO A 67 -4.65 7.25 19.60
CA PRO A 67 -3.79 6.10 19.32
C PRO A 67 -3.23 6.15 17.91
N ALA A 68 -1.90 6.09 17.76
CA ALA A 68 -1.26 6.21 16.46
C ALA A 68 -1.26 4.88 15.71
N VAL A 69 -1.71 4.92 14.45
CA VAL A 69 -1.67 3.81 13.49
C VAL A 69 -0.78 4.21 12.31
N PHE A 70 0.27 3.43 12.07
CA PHE A 70 1.13 3.63 10.91
C PHE A 70 0.63 2.81 9.73
N VAL A 71 0.47 3.44 8.56
CA VAL A 71 -0.13 2.80 7.37
C VAL A 71 0.81 2.90 6.18
N CYS A 72 1.16 1.77 5.58
CA CYS A 72 2.03 1.69 4.41
C CYS A 72 1.47 0.75 3.35
N GLY A 73 1.51 1.19 2.09
CA GLY A 73 1.11 0.38 0.94
C GLY A 73 2.26 -0.36 0.26
N GLY A 74 2.07 -0.73 -1.01
CA GLY A 74 3.14 -1.26 -1.86
C GLY A 74 4.17 -0.18 -2.24
N ILE A 75 5.19 -0.55 -3.04
CA ILE A 75 6.27 0.37 -3.44
C ILE A 75 5.82 1.60 -4.24
N SER A 76 4.62 1.59 -4.78
CA SER A 76 4.03 2.72 -5.52
C SER A 76 3.05 3.55 -4.71
N ALA A 77 2.82 3.20 -3.44
CA ALA A 77 2.04 4.00 -2.51
C ALA A 77 2.90 5.12 -1.94
N ASP A 78 2.28 6.27 -1.73
CA ASP A 78 2.88 7.43 -1.10
C ASP A 78 2.30 7.65 0.31
N ARG A 79 2.65 8.78 0.94
CA ARG A 79 2.15 9.18 2.25
C ARG A 79 0.65 9.47 2.31
N HIS A 80 -0.01 9.67 1.15
CA HIS A 80 -1.42 10.05 1.09
C HIS A 80 -2.34 8.85 1.07
N VAL A 81 -2.79 8.41 2.24
CA VAL A 81 -3.65 7.23 2.41
C VAL A 81 -5.07 7.48 1.95
N ALA A 82 -5.66 8.59 2.37
CA ALA A 82 -7.04 8.99 2.05
C ALA A 82 -7.22 10.50 2.09
N ALA A 83 -8.24 11.01 1.42
CA ALA A 83 -8.61 12.42 1.42
C ALA A 83 -8.90 12.92 2.83
N SER A 84 -8.55 14.19 3.06
CA SER A 84 -8.86 14.94 4.27
C SER A 84 -9.33 16.36 3.90
N ALA A 85 -9.81 17.13 4.88
CA ALA A 85 -10.21 18.51 4.64
C ALA A 85 -9.06 19.38 4.09
N ALA A 86 -7.83 19.14 4.52
CA ALA A 86 -6.65 19.88 4.05
C ALA A 86 -6.10 19.34 2.71
N HIS A 87 -6.36 18.08 2.39
CA HIS A 87 -5.87 17.39 1.20
C HIS A 87 -7.02 16.58 0.58
N PRO A 88 -7.87 17.22 -0.26
CA PRO A 88 -9.13 16.63 -0.74
C PRO A 88 -8.95 15.61 -1.88
N GLU A 89 -7.76 15.46 -2.45
CA GLU A 89 -7.47 14.46 -3.46
C GLU A 89 -7.62 13.04 -2.90
N ALA A 90 -8.05 12.07 -3.74
CA ALA A 90 -8.18 10.71 -3.29
C ALA A 90 -6.81 10.06 -3.05
N GLY A 91 -6.62 9.48 -1.86
CA GLY A 91 -5.42 8.72 -1.51
C GLY A 91 -5.40 7.32 -2.13
N TRP A 92 -4.26 6.64 -2.00
CA TRP A 92 -4.08 5.30 -2.60
C TRP A 92 -4.99 4.23 -1.96
N TRP A 93 -5.44 4.47 -0.74
CA TRP A 93 -6.35 3.57 -0.01
C TRP A 93 -7.62 4.27 0.48
N GLN A 94 -8.13 5.17 -0.32
CA GLN A 94 -9.32 5.99 -0.03
C GLN A 94 -10.49 5.20 0.55
N VAL A 95 -10.67 3.96 0.09
CA VAL A 95 -11.80 3.11 0.49
C VAL A 95 -11.69 2.56 1.91
N GLN A 96 -10.52 2.65 2.55
CA GLN A 96 -10.28 2.18 3.92
C GLN A 96 -10.02 3.32 4.89
N GLY A 97 -9.75 4.54 4.41
CA GLY A 97 -9.44 5.70 5.23
C GLY A 97 -10.52 6.79 5.16
N GLY A 98 -10.90 7.31 6.31
CA GLY A 98 -11.89 8.36 6.45
C GLY A 98 -12.86 8.11 7.61
N GLU A 99 -13.70 9.09 7.90
CA GLU A 99 -14.71 9.00 8.95
C GLU A 99 -15.61 7.77 8.74
N GLY A 100 -15.77 6.96 9.77
CA GLY A 100 -16.57 5.75 9.75
C GLY A 100 -15.93 4.56 9.00
N GLN A 101 -14.75 4.71 8.38
CA GLN A 101 -14.00 3.63 7.76
C GLN A 101 -13.15 2.88 8.81
N ALA A 102 -12.47 1.79 8.41
CA ALA A 102 -11.61 1.05 9.32
C ALA A 102 -10.44 1.92 9.88
N LEU A 103 -9.87 2.77 9.02
CA LEU A 103 -8.86 3.77 9.38
C LEU A 103 -9.55 5.13 9.58
N ASP A 104 -10.24 5.27 10.70
CA ASP A 104 -11.02 6.45 11.05
C ASP A 104 -10.15 7.50 11.76
N PRO A 105 -9.93 8.69 11.17
CA PRO A 105 -9.11 9.75 11.77
C PRO A 105 -9.74 10.41 13.00
N LEU A 106 -11.02 10.16 13.30
CA LEU A 106 -11.66 10.56 14.56
C LEU A 106 -11.33 9.61 15.72
N ARG A 107 -10.78 8.43 15.42
CA ARG A 107 -10.45 7.39 16.41
C ARG A 107 -8.97 7.11 16.50
N HIS A 108 -8.21 7.40 15.44
CA HIS A 108 -6.79 7.12 15.35
C HIS A 108 -6.03 8.31 14.75
N ARG A 109 -4.80 8.49 15.21
CA ARG A 109 -3.82 9.31 14.50
C ARG A 109 -3.17 8.44 13.42
N ILE A 110 -3.62 8.61 12.16
CA ILE A 110 -3.11 7.85 11.00
C ILE A 110 -1.84 8.53 10.51
N VAL A 111 -0.74 7.79 10.47
CA VAL A 111 0.56 8.28 10.00
C VAL A 111 1.03 7.44 8.82
N SER A 112 1.52 8.08 7.78
CA SER A 112 2.12 7.43 6.63
C SER A 112 3.30 8.27 6.12
N PHE A 113 4.15 7.69 5.27
CA PHE A 113 5.30 8.39 4.72
C PHE A 113 5.60 7.94 3.29
N ASP A 114 6.36 8.76 2.55
CA ASP A 114 6.93 8.35 1.27
C ASP A 114 8.13 7.45 1.53
N TRP A 115 8.24 6.33 0.81
CA TRP A 115 9.37 5.43 0.94
C TRP A 115 10.71 6.14 0.75
N LEU A 116 11.72 5.80 1.53
CA LEU A 116 13.08 6.23 1.24
C LEU A 116 13.43 5.86 -0.20
N GLY A 117 13.94 6.82 -0.95
CA GLY A 117 14.28 6.65 -2.35
C GLY A 117 13.11 6.76 -3.33
N ALA A 118 11.88 6.98 -2.88
CA ALA A 118 10.72 7.14 -3.78
C ALA A 118 10.81 8.35 -4.72
N ASP A 119 11.57 9.38 -4.33
CA ASP A 119 11.87 10.56 -5.17
C ASP A 119 13.01 10.32 -6.17
N GLY A 120 13.68 9.17 -6.12
CA GLY A 120 14.84 8.84 -6.95
C GLY A 120 16.15 9.50 -6.53
N ALA A 121 16.19 10.19 -5.40
CA ALA A 121 17.40 10.86 -4.92
C ALA A 121 18.44 9.88 -4.33
N LEU A 122 18.01 8.70 -3.88
CA LEU A 122 18.88 7.66 -3.32
C LEU A 122 19.15 6.56 -4.35
N ASP A 123 20.26 6.68 -5.07
CA ASP A 123 20.71 5.65 -6.02
C ASP A 123 21.66 4.65 -5.35
N VAL A 124 21.18 3.99 -4.30
CA VAL A 124 21.91 2.97 -3.52
C VAL A 124 20.96 1.85 -3.14
N PRO A 125 21.44 0.62 -2.87
CA PRO A 125 20.59 -0.43 -2.34
C PRO A 125 19.96 -0.02 -1.00
N LEU A 126 18.64 -0.17 -0.90
CA LEU A 126 17.85 0.11 0.30
C LEU A 126 17.33 -1.21 0.86
N ASP A 127 17.61 -1.47 2.13
CA ASP A 127 17.05 -2.65 2.82
C ASP A 127 15.65 -2.30 3.38
N PRO A 128 14.69 -3.23 3.44
CA PRO A 128 13.45 -2.99 4.17
C PRO A 128 13.66 -2.61 5.64
N ALA A 129 14.77 -3.05 6.26
CA ALA A 129 15.18 -2.60 7.59
C ALA A 129 15.53 -1.10 7.63
N ASP A 130 16.09 -0.53 6.55
CA ASP A 130 16.35 0.91 6.47
C ASP A 130 15.04 1.70 6.48
N GLN A 131 13.99 1.20 5.82
CA GLN A 131 12.64 1.80 5.88
C GLN A 131 12.08 1.72 7.31
N ALA A 132 12.23 0.59 7.99
CA ALA A 132 11.78 0.43 9.38
C ALA A 132 12.52 1.40 10.33
N ASN A 133 13.83 1.58 10.15
CA ASN A 133 14.63 2.55 10.92
C ASN A 133 14.22 3.99 10.60
N ALA A 134 13.90 4.31 9.35
CA ALA A 134 13.38 5.62 8.96
C ALA A 134 12.03 5.91 9.63
N ILE A 135 11.14 4.92 9.69
CA ILE A 135 9.86 5.03 10.40
C ILE A 135 10.11 5.28 11.90
N ALA A 136 11.01 4.54 12.54
CA ALA A 136 11.34 4.76 13.94
C ALA A 136 11.86 6.20 14.20
N ALA A 137 12.74 6.71 13.33
CA ALA A 137 13.24 8.08 13.41
C ALA A 137 12.13 9.12 13.15
N LEU A 138 11.19 8.85 12.25
CA LEU A 138 10.01 9.69 12.03
C LEU A 138 9.14 9.75 13.28
N LEU A 139 8.86 8.61 13.91
CA LEU A 139 8.05 8.55 15.14
C LEU A 139 8.69 9.37 16.28
N ASP A 140 10.02 9.35 16.41
CA ASP A 140 10.74 10.17 17.39
C ASP A 140 10.51 11.67 17.15
N ARG A 141 10.49 12.11 15.90
CA ARG A 141 10.26 13.51 15.51
C ARG A 141 8.80 13.94 15.65
N LEU A 142 7.89 13.00 15.66
CA LEU A 142 6.45 13.23 15.85
C LEU A 142 5.99 13.05 17.30
N ASP A 143 6.92 12.80 18.24
CA ASP A 143 6.68 12.51 19.64
C ASP A 143 5.73 11.31 19.85
N ILE A 144 5.83 10.30 18.95
CA ILE A 144 5.05 9.07 19.05
C ILE A 144 5.92 7.99 19.68
N ALA A 145 5.76 7.78 20.99
CA ALA A 145 6.54 6.77 21.70
C ALA A 145 6.20 5.34 21.25
N ARG A 146 4.92 5.05 20.96
CA ARG A 146 4.44 3.73 20.57
C ARG A 146 3.28 3.82 19.60
N LEU A 147 3.27 2.92 18.62
CA LEU A 147 2.14 2.69 17.72
C LEU A 147 1.13 1.74 18.37
N GLU A 148 -0.15 2.04 18.25
CA GLU A 148 -1.24 1.10 18.51
C GLU A 148 -1.18 -0.07 17.53
N ALA A 149 -1.01 0.26 16.24
CA ALA A 149 -0.89 -0.73 15.18
C ALA A 149 0.01 -0.23 14.04
N PHE A 150 0.61 -1.19 13.35
CA PHE A 150 1.19 -1.01 12.02
C PHE A 150 0.35 -1.80 11.02
N VAL A 151 -0.17 -1.14 10.01
CA VAL A 151 -0.95 -1.74 8.91
C VAL A 151 -0.14 -1.63 7.64
N GLY A 152 0.34 -2.76 7.13
CA GLY A 152 1.16 -2.82 5.94
C GLY A 152 0.56 -3.70 4.85
N CYS A 153 0.58 -3.20 3.59
CA CYS A 153 0.17 -3.96 2.41
C CYS A 153 1.37 -4.22 1.50
N SER A 154 1.57 -5.45 1.04
CA SER A 154 2.65 -5.82 0.14
C SER A 154 4.03 -5.44 0.71
N TYR A 155 4.77 -4.55 0.08
CA TYR A 155 6.04 -4.04 0.61
C TYR A 155 5.90 -3.42 2.01
N GLY A 156 4.77 -2.72 2.27
CA GLY A 156 4.46 -2.18 3.59
C GLY A 156 4.32 -3.27 4.67
N ALA A 157 3.81 -4.45 4.33
CA ALA A 157 3.77 -5.58 5.25
C ALA A 157 5.17 -6.13 5.56
N MET A 158 6.04 -6.20 4.55
CA MET A 158 7.45 -6.59 4.72
C MET A 158 8.18 -5.64 5.65
N VAL A 159 8.03 -4.32 5.43
CA VAL A 159 8.59 -3.28 6.31
C VAL A 159 7.97 -3.33 7.71
N GLY A 160 6.68 -3.62 7.82
CA GLY A 160 6.00 -3.82 9.11
C GLY A 160 6.59 -4.97 9.92
N LEU A 161 6.95 -6.08 9.26
CA LEU A 161 7.66 -7.21 9.89
C LEU A 161 9.09 -6.81 10.33
N GLN A 162 9.82 -6.04 9.52
CA GLN A 162 11.13 -5.49 9.93
C GLN A 162 10.97 -4.57 11.15
N PHE A 163 9.95 -3.70 11.15
CA PHE A 163 9.68 -2.81 12.27
C PHE A 163 9.31 -3.60 13.53
N ALA A 164 8.51 -4.64 13.42
CA ALA A 164 8.14 -5.51 14.53
C ALA A 164 9.34 -6.26 15.12
N ALA A 165 10.27 -6.70 14.27
CA ALA A 165 11.50 -7.38 14.70
C ALA A 165 12.51 -6.40 15.36
N LEU A 166 12.74 -5.24 14.75
CA LEU A 166 13.76 -4.27 15.20
C LEU A 166 13.26 -3.33 16.30
N HIS A 167 11.98 -2.95 16.26
CA HIS A 167 11.38 -1.93 17.12
C HIS A 167 10.08 -2.43 17.80
N GLY A 168 9.96 -3.74 18.06
CA GLY A 168 8.74 -4.37 18.62
C GLY A 168 8.26 -3.74 19.93
N GLY A 169 9.17 -3.22 20.77
CA GLY A 169 8.79 -2.49 22.00
C GLY A 169 7.97 -1.21 21.74
N ARG A 170 8.00 -0.68 20.51
CA ARG A 170 7.24 0.51 20.06
C ARG A 170 5.99 0.17 19.26
N LEU A 171 5.58 -1.10 19.22
CA LEU A 171 4.44 -1.57 18.43
C LEU A 171 3.47 -2.34 19.31
N GLY A 172 2.18 -2.06 19.19
CA GLY A 172 1.11 -2.81 19.84
C GLY A 172 0.75 -4.08 19.08
N ARG A 173 0.55 -3.96 17.78
CA ARG A 173 0.19 -5.07 16.87
C ARG A 173 0.60 -4.78 15.43
N LEU A 174 0.71 -5.84 14.63
CA LEU A 174 0.97 -5.76 13.20
C LEU A 174 -0.20 -6.37 12.41
N VAL A 175 -0.63 -5.70 11.34
CA VAL A 175 -1.48 -6.27 10.29
C VAL A 175 -0.65 -6.32 9.01
N ALA A 176 -0.27 -7.53 8.59
CA ALA A 176 0.58 -7.79 7.44
C ALA A 176 -0.26 -8.39 6.30
N ILE A 177 -0.54 -7.59 5.24
CA ILE A 177 -1.41 -7.97 4.12
C ILE A 177 -0.55 -8.23 2.89
N SER A 178 -0.60 -9.44 2.33
CA SER A 178 0.08 -9.82 1.08
C SER A 178 1.56 -9.47 1.03
N GLY A 179 2.27 -9.62 2.15
CA GLY A 179 3.72 -9.39 2.25
C GLY A 179 4.26 -10.05 3.52
N PHE A 180 5.31 -10.90 3.40
CA PHE A 180 5.73 -11.79 4.48
C PHE A 180 7.22 -11.64 4.82
N HIS A 181 7.73 -12.55 5.63
CA HIS A 181 9.05 -12.46 6.24
C HIS A 181 10.23 -12.59 5.24
N ARG A 182 9.97 -13.06 4.02
CA ARG A 182 10.99 -13.25 2.96
C ARG A 182 10.42 -12.95 1.58
N ALA A 183 11.30 -12.61 0.64
CA ALA A 183 10.93 -12.53 -0.76
C ALA A 183 10.81 -13.93 -1.37
N HIS A 184 9.74 -14.19 -2.13
CA HIS A 184 9.57 -15.46 -2.84
C HIS A 184 10.39 -15.48 -4.13
N PRO A 185 11.18 -16.54 -4.43
CA PRO A 185 12.07 -16.57 -5.61
C PRO A 185 11.39 -16.36 -6.95
N TYR A 186 10.16 -16.85 -7.12
CA TYR A 186 9.36 -16.62 -8.33
C TYR A 186 9.03 -15.13 -8.53
N ALA A 187 8.63 -14.44 -7.48
CA ALA A 187 8.37 -13.02 -7.51
C ALA A 187 9.65 -12.21 -7.76
N SER A 188 10.77 -12.62 -7.18
CA SER A 188 12.09 -12.02 -7.44
C SER A 188 12.53 -12.18 -8.89
N ALA A 189 12.24 -13.34 -9.52
CA ALA A 189 12.51 -13.52 -10.94
C ALA A 189 11.72 -12.55 -11.82
N TRP A 190 10.42 -12.34 -11.54
CA TRP A 190 9.61 -11.34 -12.22
C TRP A 190 10.18 -9.92 -12.05
N ARG A 191 10.54 -9.52 -10.83
CA ARG A 191 11.16 -8.21 -10.56
C ARG A 191 12.50 -8.05 -11.26
N ALA A 192 13.31 -9.11 -11.33
CA ALA A 192 14.57 -9.06 -12.08
C ALA A 192 14.36 -8.77 -13.57
N LEU A 193 13.32 -9.37 -14.20
CA LEU A 193 12.98 -9.08 -15.60
C LEU A 193 12.47 -7.65 -15.77
N GLN A 194 11.66 -7.16 -14.85
CA GLN A 194 11.18 -5.79 -14.83
C GLN A 194 12.35 -4.77 -14.74
N ARG A 195 13.32 -5.01 -13.86
CA ARG A 195 14.52 -4.16 -13.76
C ARG A 195 15.37 -4.21 -15.03
N ARG A 196 15.46 -5.37 -15.69
CA ARG A 196 16.15 -5.46 -17.00
C ARG A 196 15.44 -4.67 -18.09
N ALA A 197 14.09 -4.60 -18.06
CA ALA A 197 13.35 -3.76 -19.01
C ALA A 197 13.69 -2.27 -18.82
N VAL A 198 13.78 -1.80 -17.57
CA VAL A 198 14.24 -0.42 -17.29
C VAL A 198 15.66 -0.18 -17.80
N ALA A 199 16.58 -1.12 -17.52
CA ALA A 199 17.97 -0.99 -17.97
C ALA A 199 18.10 -0.99 -19.51
N LEU A 200 17.27 -1.76 -20.23
CA LEU A 200 17.22 -1.73 -21.69
C LEU A 200 16.71 -0.38 -22.22
N GLY A 201 15.72 0.24 -21.59
CA GLY A 201 15.26 1.58 -21.93
C GLY A 201 16.36 2.62 -21.78
N ALA A 202 17.13 2.56 -20.68
CA ALA A 202 18.25 3.45 -20.45
C ALA A 202 19.34 3.36 -21.56
N LEU A 203 19.62 2.14 -22.05
CA LEU A 203 20.56 1.95 -23.16
C LEU A 203 20.10 2.57 -24.48
N GLN A 204 18.79 2.75 -24.66
CA GLN A 204 18.18 3.37 -25.83
C GLN A 204 17.90 4.88 -25.64
N CYS A 205 18.38 5.49 -24.58
CA CYS A 205 18.09 6.87 -24.17
C CYS A 205 16.58 7.15 -24.00
N ASP A 206 15.81 6.13 -23.63
CA ASP A 206 14.39 6.21 -23.32
C ASP A 206 14.06 5.40 -22.06
N GLU A 207 14.49 5.94 -20.92
CA GLU A 207 14.28 5.32 -19.62
C GLU A 207 12.80 5.22 -19.27
N THR A 208 11.98 6.15 -19.77
CA THR A 208 10.53 6.17 -19.50
C THR A 208 9.82 5.03 -20.23
N HIS A 209 10.27 4.67 -21.42
CA HIS A 209 9.76 3.50 -22.14
C HIS A 209 10.05 2.20 -21.40
N GLY A 210 11.31 2.03 -20.94
CA GLY A 210 11.72 0.87 -20.14
C GLY A 210 10.93 0.76 -18.83
N LEU A 211 10.71 1.89 -18.15
CA LEU A 211 9.89 1.96 -16.93
C LEU A 211 8.43 1.60 -17.21
N GLY A 212 7.86 2.08 -18.33
CA GLY A 212 6.52 1.73 -18.79
C GLY A 212 6.35 0.24 -19.02
N LEU A 213 7.31 -0.39 -19.73
CA LEU A 213 7.31 -1.83 -19.97
C LEU A 213 7.45 -2.63 -18.67
N ALA A 214 8.31 -2.20 -17.75
CA ALA A 214 8.43 -2.82 -16.44
C ALA A 214 7.12 -2.78 -15.66
N ARG A 215 6.36 -1.67 -15.74
CA ARG A 215 5.03 -1.55 -15.13
C ARG A 215 4.01 -2.51 -15.74
N GLN A 216 4.04 -2.72 -17.06
CA GLN A 216 3.16 -3.68 -17.72
C GLN A 216 3.43 -5.11 -17.23
N PHE A 217 4.69 -5.53 -17.12
CA PHE A 217 5.06 -6.80 -16.52
C PHE A 217 4.61 -6.91 -15.05
N ALA A 218 4.72 -5.83 -14.29
CA ALA A 218 4.26 -5.80 -12.91
C ALA A 218 2.74 -6.06 -12.82
N ILE A 219 1.93 -5.39 -13.64
CA ILE A 219 0.48 -5.61 -13.69
C ILE A 219 0.14 -7.08 -13.97
N LEU A 220 0.81 -7.72 -14.93
CA LEU A 220 0.60 -9.13 -15.24
C LEU A 220 0.98 -10.06 -14.08
N SER A 221 1.95 -9.67 -13.27
CA SER A 221 2.34 -10.45 -12.08
C SER A 221 1.38 -10.26 -10.90
N TYR A 222 0.68 -9.12 -10.80
CA TYR A 222 -0.27 -8.83 -9.72
C TYR A 222 -1.62 -9.48 -9.93
N ARG A 223 -2.08 -9.55 -11.17
CA ARG A 223 -3.43 -9.96 -11.55
C ARG A 223 -3.52 -11.44 -11.93
N THR A 224 -4.72 -11.99 -11.84
CA THR A 224 -4.95 -13.38 -12.21
C THR A 224 -5.31 -13.53 -13.69
N PRO A 225 -5.03 -14.71 -14.30
CA PRO A 225 -5.53 -15.02 -15.65
C PRO A 225 -7.05 -14.93 -15.74
N GLY A 226 -7.78 -15.31 -14.68
CA GLY A 226 -9.25 -15.27 -14.67
C GLY A 226 -9.81 -13.85 -14.76
N GLU A 227 -9.16 -12.85 -14.12
CA GLU A 227 -9.56 -11.44 -14.28
C GLU A 227 -9.36 -11.00 -15.73
N PHE A 228 -8.24 -11.39 -16.37
CA PHE A 228 -7.97 -11.03 -17.77
C PHE A 228 -8.95 -11.67 -18.73
N ASP A 229 -9.29 -12.95 -18.53
CA ASP A 229 -10.27 -13.67 -19.33
C ASP A 229 -11.67 -13.03 -19.24
N ALA A 230 -12.09 -12.65 -18.05
CA ALA A 230 -13.38 -12.00 -17.83
C ALA A 230 -13.46 -10.57 -18.37
N ARG A 231 -12.32 -9.89 -18.53
CA ARG A 231 -12.27 -8.45 -18.80
C ARG A 231 -11.92 -8.10 -20.24
N PHE A 232 -11.10 -8.90 -20.91
CA PHE A 232 -10.54 -8.52 -22.21
C PHE A 232 -11.00 -9.44 -23.33
N ALA A 233 -11.34 -8.81 -24.47
CA ALA A 233 -11.74 -9.52 -25.68
C ALA A 233 -10.53 -10.29 -26.30
N PRO A 234 -10.81 -11.37 -27.07
CA PRO A 234 -9.77 -12.06 -27.83
C PRO A 234 -9.03 -11.13 -28.82
N ALA A 235 -7.86 -11.59 -29.25
CA ALA A 235 -7.06 -10.89 -30.25
C ALA A 235 -7.84 -10.69 -31.56
N ARG A 236 -7.59 -9.56 -32.23
CA ARG A 236 -8.18 -9.19 -33.51
C ARG A 236 -7.12 -8.56 -34.42
N VAL A 237 -7.37 -8.61 -35.74
CA VAL A 237 -6.53 -7.89 -36.69
C VAL A 237 -7.10 -6.49 -36.94
N VAL A 238 -6.28 -5.47 -36.72
CA VAL A 238 -6.60 -4.06 -36.96
C VAL A 238 -5.45 -3.47 -37.79
N ASP A 239 -5.76 -2.91 -38.95
CA ASP A 239 -4.78 -2.28 -39.87
C ASP A 239 -3.57 -3.19 -40.18
N GLY A 240 -3.84 -4.48 -40.43
CA GLY A 240 -2.82 -5.48 -40.75
C GLY A 240 -1.94 -5.93 -39.61
N ARG A 241 -2.25 -5.55 -38.35
CA ARG A 241 -1.53 -5.95 -37.13
C ARG A 241 -2.45 -6.67 -36.16
N VAL A 242 -1.89 -7.65 -35.44
CA VAL A 242 -2.62 -8.31 -34.35
C VAL A 242 -2.61 -7.39 -33.13
N ARG A 243 -3.79 -7.13 -32.60
CA ARG A 243 -4.00 -6.39 -31.32
C ARG A 243 -4.68 -7.31 -30.33
N VAL A 244 -4.19 -7.36 -29.11
CA VAL A 244 -4.84 -8.07 -27.98
C VAL A 244 -5.64 -7.10 -27.13
N GLY A 245 -6.76 -7.56 -26.57
CA GLY A 245 -7.69 -6.68 -25.86
C GLY A 245 -7.09 -5.98 -24.63
N ALA A 246 -6.02 -6.54 -24.06
CA ALA A 246 -5.36 -5.99 -22.86
C ALA A 246 -4.31 -4.89 -23.18
N GLU A 247 -3.88 -4.68 -24.45
CA GLU A 247 -2.81 -3.73 -24.76
C GLU A 247 -3.11 -2.32 -24.28
N ASP A 248 -4.28 -1.78 -24.64
CA ASP A 248 -4.66 -0.40 -24.27
C ASP A 248 -4.73 -0.21 -22.75
N TYR A 249 -5.12 -1.25 -22.01
CA TYR A 249 -5.12 -1.23 -20.54
C TYR A 249 -3.71 -1.19 -19.97
N LEU A 250 -2.81 -2.02 -20.48
CA LEU A 250 -1.42 -2.08 -20.05
C LEU A 250 -0.69 -0.76 -20.37
N ASP A 251 -0.92 -0.20 -21.57
CA ASP A 251 -0.38 1.10 -21.97
C ASP A 251 -0.89 2.23 -21.08
N HIS A 252 -2.18 2.25 -20.76
CA HIS A 252 -2.75 3.22 -19.83
C HIS A 252 -2.12 3.12 -18.43
N CYS A 253 -1.95 1.90 -17.90
CA CYS A 253 -1.31 1.68 -16.61
C CYS A 253 0.15 2.14 -16.61
N ALA A 254 0.88 1.89 -17.71
CA ALA A 254 2.25 2.32 -17.88
C ALA A 254 2.35 3.85 -17.91
N ALA A 255 1.57 4.53 -18.74
CA ALA A 255 1.59 5.99 -18.88
C ALA A 255 1.31 6.70 -17.55
N ARG A 256 0.32 6.24 -16.78
CA ARG A 256 0.02 6.79 -15.45
C ARG A 256 1.16 6.59 -14.45
N PHE A 257 1.89 5.49 -14.54
CA PHE A 257 2.97 5.17 -13.64
C PHE A 257 4.23 6.00 -13.94
N VAL A 258 4.61 6.09 -15.21
CA VAL A 258 5.76 6.88 -15.68
C VAL A 258 5.66 8.35 -15.26
N GLY A 259 4.46 8.92 -15.25
CA GLY A 259 4.25 10.31 -14.82
C GLY A 259 4.47 10.57 -13.31
N ARG A 260 4.63 9.51 -12.49
CA ARG A 260 4.73 9.61 -11.03
C ARG A 260 5.96 8.95 -10.40
N SER A 261 6.71 8.20 -11.18
CA SER A 261 7.86 7.42 -10.67
C SER A 261 9.08 7.67 -11.54
N SER A 262 10.26 7.75 -10.90
CA SER A 262 11.51 7.75 -11.64
C SER A 262 12.04 6.33 -11.84
N PRO A 263 12.87 6.08 -12.89
CA PRO A 263 13.55 4.81 -13.08
C PRO A 263 14.38 4.39 -11.87
N THR A 264 15.14 5.32 -11.27
CA THR A 264 15.96 5.08 -10.07
C THR A 264 15.11 4.63 -8.90
N ALA A 265 14.01 5.34 -8.58
CA ALA A 265 13.09 4.98 -7.51
C ALA A 265 12.53 3.56 -7.71
N TYR A 266 12.09 3.26 -8.93
CA TYR A 266 11.56 1.94 -9.27
C TYR A 266 12.60 0.84 -9.08
N LEU A 267 13.83 1.04 -9.59
CA LEU A 267 14.92 0.06 -9.46
C LEU A 267 15.22 -0.21 -7.98
N ARG A 268 15.47 0.83 -7.18
CA ARG A 268 15.90 0.69 -5.79
C ARG A 268 14.81 0.12 -4.89
N LEU A 269 13.55 0.55 -5.04
CA LEU A 269 12.43 -0.03 -4.29
C LEU A 269 12.11 -1.47 -4.74
N SER A 270 12.24 -1.79 -6.03
CA SER A 270 12.10 -3.17 -6.53
C SER A 270 13.19 -4.09 -5.99
N GLU A 271 14.45 -3.63 -5.90
CA GLU A 271 15.56 -4.37 -5.28
C GLU A 271 15.32 -4.57 -3.78
N SER A 272 14.80 -3.54 -3.11
CA SER A 272 14.51 -3.58 -1.68
C SER A 272 13.53 -4.71 -1.31
N ILE A 273 12.50 -4.96 -2.13
CA ILE A 273 11.62 -6.11 -1.92
C ILE A 273 12.40 -7.43 -1.91
N ASP A 274 13.38 -7.57 -2.81
CA ASP A 274 14.18 -8.80 -2.93
C ASP A 274 15.15 -9.02 -1.76
N LEU A 275 15.48 -7.94 -1.02
CA LEU A 275 16.30 -8.01 0.19
C LEU A 275 15.50 -8.37 1.45
N GLN A 276 14.18 -8.52 1.36
CA GLN A 276 13.35 -8.88 2.51
C GLN A 276 13.79 -10.20 3.13
N ALA A 277 14.23 -10.12 4.38
CA ALA A 277 14.59 -11.25 5.22
C ALA A 277 14.38 -10.88 6.70
N VAL A 278 13.41 -11.50 7.35
CA VAL A 278 13.13 -11.37 8.79
C VAL A 278 13.10 -12.78 9.37
N ASP A 279 13.76 -12.98 10.49
CA ASP A 279 13.53 -14.18 11.29
C ASP A 279 12.20 -13.99 12.04
N PRO A 280 11.17 -14.80 11.80
CA PRO A 280 9.91 -14.69 12.52
C PRO A 280 10.08 -14.78 14.05
N ALA A 281 11.14 -15.45 14.53
CA ALA A 281 11.45 -15.55 15.96
C ALA A 281 11.74 -14.21 16.63
N ASP A 282 12.12 -13.17 15.85
CA ASP A 282 12.38 -11.82 16.36
C ASP A 282 11.09 -10.98 16.48
N VAL A 283 9.99 -11.40 15.86
CA VAL A 283 8.70 -10.71 15.93
C VAL A 283 7.99 -11.08 17.24
N ARG A 284 7.88 -10.11 18.14
CA ARG A 284 7.37 -10.30 19.52
C ARG A 284 6.04 -9.61 19.79
N VAL A 285 5.33 -9.17 18.76
CA VAL A 285 4.03 -8.50 18.85
C VAL A 285 2.94 -9.34 18.18
N PRO A 286 1.67 -9.26 18.59
CA PRO A 286 0.57 -9.94 17.92
C PRO A 286 0.51 -9.58 16.43
N VAL A 287 0.32 -10.59 15.57
CA VAL A 287 0.29 -10.41 14.12
C VAL A 287 -1.02 -10.93 13.53
N THR A 288 -1.70 -10.09 12.76
CA THR A 288 -2.74 -10.53 11.82
C THR A 288 -2.12 -10.63 10.44
N VAL A 289 -1.97 -11.85 9.92
CA VAL A 289 -1.48 -12.14 8.58
C VAL A 289 -2.67 -12.28 7.65
N VAL A 290 -2.70 -11.50 6.56
CA VAL A 290 -3.74 -11.59 5.54
C VAL A 290 -3.12 -12.08 4.25
N ALA A 291 -3.63 -13.19 3.74
CA ALA A 291 -3.19 -13.82 2.50
C ALA A 291 -4.35 -13.90 1.50
N VAL A 292 -4.01 -13.86 0.22
CA VAL A 292 -4.96 -14.05 -0.88
C VAL A 292 -4.67 -15.38 -1.54
N GLU A 293 -5.68 -16.24 -1.69
CA GLU A 293 -5.48 -17.61 -2.22
C GLU A 293 -4.91 -17.59 -3.64
N GLU A 294 -5.33 -16.62 -4.46
CA GLU A 294 -4.92 -16.46 -5.84
C GLU A 294 -3.66 -15.59 -6.03
N ASP A 295 -3.04 -15.11 -4.93
CA ASP A 295 -1.81 -14.31 -5.01
C ASP A 295 -0.63 -15.18 -5.48
N ARG A 296 -0.08 -14.82 -6.63
CA ARG A 296 1.04 -15.54 -7.26
C ARG A 296 2.40 -15.00 -6.87
N LEU A 297 2.46 -13.79 -6.30
CA LEU A 297 3.72 -13.17 -5.84
C LEU A 297 4.05 -13.55 -4.42
N VAL A 298 3.02 -13.77 -3.60
CA VAL A 298 3.14 -14.09 -2.17
C VAL A 298 2.27 -15.31 -1.88
N PRO A 299 2.77 -16.52 -2.18
CA PRO A 299 1.99 -17.75 -2.08
C PRO A 299 1.44 -17.99 -0.68
N LEU A 300 0.21 -18.53 -0.60
CA LEU A 300 -0.45 -18.88 0.67
C LEU A 300 0.42 -19.78 1.57
N ALA A 301 1.24 -20.65 0.99
CA ALA A 301 2.19 -21.48 1.74
C ALA A 301 3.20 -20.66 2.56
N ASP A 302 3.64 -19.50 2.05
CA ASP A 302 4.55 -18.61 2.78
C ASP A 302 3.82 -17.89 3.95
N ALA A 303 2.51 -17.65 3.83
CA ALA A 303 1.68 -17.15 4.94
C ALA A 303 1.58 -18.17 6.09
N HIS A 304 1.29 -19.43 5.75
CA HIS A 304 1.30 -20.52 6.74
C HIS A 304 2.66 -20.66 7.41
N ALA A 305 3.75 -20.69 6.62
CA ALA A 305 5.11 -20.80 7.16
C ALA A 305 5.46 -19.65 8.10
N LEU A 306 4.99 -18.41 7.82
CA LEU A 306 5.17 -17.28 8.72
C LEU A 306 4.41 -17.50 10.03
N VAL A 307 3.11 -17.83 9.94
CA VAL A 307 2.26 -17.98 11.14
C VAL A 307 2.78 -19.10 12.03
N ASP A 308 3.20 -20.23 11.44
CA ASP A 308 3.73 -21.38 12.18
C ASP A 308 5.08 -21.09 12.88
N ALA A 309 5.85 -20.13 12.34
CA ALA A 309 7.16 -19.77 12.88
C ALA A 309 7.11 -18.60 13.89
N LEU A 310 5.99 -17.88 13.99
CA LEU A 310 5.86 -16.75 14.92
C LEU A 310 5.78 -17.28 16.38
N PRO A 311 6.59 -16.71 17.31
CA PRO A 311 6.59 -17.11 18.73
C PRO A 311 5.48 -16.46 19.54
N VAL A 312 4.58 -15.73 18.91
CA VAL A 312 3.50 -14.94 19.51
C VAL A 312 2.17 -15.32 18.88
N PRO A 313 1.02 -14.98 19.50
CA PRO A 313 -0.27 -15.19 18.89
C PRO A 313 -0.36 -14.55 17.50
N ALA A 314 -0.65 -15.36 16.49
CA ALA A 314 -0.84 -14.92 15.13
C ALA A 314 -2.19 -15.42 14.59
N ARG A 315 -2.87 -14.57 13.81
CA ARG A 315 -4.11 -14.94 13.12
C ARG A 315 -3.86 -14.92 11.62
N LEU A 316 -4.17 -16.01 10.93
CA LEU A 316 -4.19 -16.06 9.48
C LEU A 316 -5.62 -15.81 8.97
N GLN A 317 -5.77 -14.80 8.14
CA GLN A 317 -6.99 -14.50 7.39
C GLN A 317 -6.70 -14.78 5.92
N VAL A 318 -7.43 -15.71 5.33
CA VAL A 318 -7.30 -16.04 3.91
C VAL A 318 -8.53 -15.50 3.20
N ILE A 319 -8.33 -14.63 2.21
CA ILE A 319 -9.38 -14.12 1.34
C ILE A 319 -9.24 -14.73 -0.06
N ARG A 320 -10.35 -14.79 -0.80
CA ARG A 320 -10.38 -15.21 -2.21
C ARG A 320 -10.67 -14.01 -3.09
N SER A 321 -9.87 -13.82 -4.14
CA SER A 321 -10.06 -12.69 -5.01
C SER A 321 -9.54 -12.93 -6.42
N PRO A 322 -10.34 -12.65 -7.45
CA PRO A 322 -9.87 -12.71 -8.83
C PRO A 322 -8.76 -11.67 -9.11
N TYR A 323 -8.59 -10.70 -8.23
CA TYR A 323 -7.59 -9.64 -8.39
C TYR A 323 -6.19 -10.05 -7.92
N GLY A 324 -6.03 -11.25 -7.32
CA GLY A 324 -4.74 -11.76 -6.85
C GLY A 324 -4.06 -10.82 -5.87
N HIS A 325 -2.82 -10.41 -6.14
CA HIS A 325 -2.04 -9.56 -5.25
C HIS A 325 -2.70 -8.20 -4.92
N ASP A 326 -3.48 -7.64 -5.86
CA ASP A 326 -4.18 -6.37 -5.68
C ASP A 326 -5.51 -6.48 -4.90
N ALA A 327 -5.83 -7.63 -4.31
CA ALA A 327 -7.06 -7.85 -3.55
C ALA A 327 -7.25 -6.81 -2.44
N PHE A 328 -6.18 -6.40 -1.75
CA PHE A 328 -6.27 -5.38 -0.69
C PHE A 328 -6.73 -3.99 -1.18
N LEU A 329 -6.67 -3.74 -2.50
CA LEU A 329 -7.21 -2.53 -3.13
C LEU A 329 -8.64 -2.72 -3.66
N LYS A 330 -9.12 -3.97 -3.76
CA LYS A 330 -10.36 -4.32 -4.48
C LYS A 330 -11.41 -4.96 -3.59
N GLU A 331 -11.03 -5.80 -2.65
CA GLU A 331 -11.94 -6.48 -1.73
C GLU A 331 -12.24 -5.60 -0.51
N VAL A 332 -12.93 -4.47 -0.78
CA VAL A 332 -13.11 -3.37 0.19
C VAL A 332 -13.76 -3.84 1.48
N ALA A 333 -14.87 -4.58 1.39
CA ALA A 333 -15.63 -4.99 2.56
C ALA A 333 -14.90 -6.03 3.41
N GLU A 334 -14.22 -6.99 2.78
CA GLU A 334 -13.45 -8.02 3.51
C GLU A 334 -12.25 -7.41 4.22
N ILE A 335 -11.52 -6.53 3.54
CA ILE A 335 -10.38 -5.82 4.14
C ILE A 335 -10.83 -4.89 5.27
N ASP A 336 -11.93 -4.13 5.09
CA ASP A 336 -12.49 -3.28 6.15
C ASP A 336 -12.84 -4.11 7.39
N ALA A 337 -13.51 -5.25 7.22
CA ALA A 337 -13.88 -6.13 8.33
C ALA A 337 -12.64 -6.69 9.07
N ILE A 338 -11.60 -7.11 8.32
CA ILE A 338 -10.35 -7.59 8.89
C ILE A 338 -9.63 -6.47 9.68
N LEU A 339 -9.53 -5.28 9.11
CA LEU A 339 -8.90 -4.14 9.75
C LEU A 339 -9.64 -3.74 11.03
N ARG A 340 -10.97 -3.62 11.00
CA ARG A 340 -11.77 -3.31 12.20
C ARG A 340 -11.57 -4.35 13.30
N ASN A 341 -11.63 -5.61 12.96
CA ASN A 341 -11.38 -6.68 13.92
C ASN A 341 -9.98 -6.60 14.51
N ALA A 342 -8.97 -6.43 13.66
CA ALA A 342 -7.58 -6.32 14.11
C ALA A 342 -7.35 -5.09 15.00
N LEU A 343 -7.90 -3.92 14.67
CA LEU A 343 -7.71 -2.67 15.42
C LEU A 343 -8.53 -2.60 16.72
N GLN A 344 -9.70 -3.25 16.77
CA GLN A 344 -10.61 -3.20 17.93
C GLN A 344 -10.36 -4.33 18.94
N SER A 345 -9.65 -5.40 18.57
CA SER A 345 -9.36 -6.50 19.50
C SER A 345 -8.52 -5.99 20.69
N PRO A 346 -8.87 -6.31 21.94
CA PRO A 346 -8.06 -5.95 23.08
C PRO A 346 -6.63 -6.49 22.93
N LEU A 347 -5.62 -5.68 23.26
CA LEU A 347 -4.21 -6.09 23.19
C LEU A 347 -3.87 -7.26 24.14
N HIS A 348 -4.75 -7.59 25.10
CA HIS A 348 -4.53 -8.62 26.13
C HIS A 348 -5.11 -10.00 25.78
N ASP A 349 -6.02 -10.15 24.83
CA ASP A 349 -6.68 -11.45 24.58
C ASP A 349 -5.87 -12.45 23.74
N ALA A 350 -4.74 -12.02 23.17
CA ALA A 350 -3.86 -12.89 22.40
C ALA A 350 -3.14 -13.98 23.23
N CYS A 351 -3.12 -13.87 24.57
CA CYS A 351 -2.43 -14.82 25.45
C CYS A 351 -3.28 -15.99 25.96
N LYS A 352 -4.60 -16.03 25.70
CA LYS A 352 -5.51 -16.98 26.37
C LYS A 352 -6.09 -18.10 25.48
N GLU A 353 -5.92 -18.06 24.16
CA GLU A 353 -6.53 -19.07 23.27
C GLU A 353 -5.65 -20.32 23.00
N THR A 354 -4.49 -20.46 23.64
CA THR A 354 -3.61 -21.65 23.46
C THR A 354 -3.74 -22.70 24.57
N ALA A 355 -4.81 -22.69 25.37
CA ALA A 355 -5.07 -23.68 26.39
C ALA A 355 -6.54 -24.17 26.33
N ALA A 356 -6.94 -24.85 25.28
CA ALA A 356 -8.10 -25.75 25.25
C ALA A 356 -7.92 -26.83 24.17
#